data_d99a3192ae97733d786a5fd90e078cd0
#
_entry.id   d99a3192ae97733d786a5fd90e078cd0
#
_cell.length_a   1.000
_cell.length_b   1.000
_cell.length_c   1.000
_cell.angle_alpha   90.00
_cell.angle_beta   90.00
_cell.angle_gamma   90.00
#
_symmetry.space_group_name_H-M   'P 1'
#
loop_
_entity.id
_entity.type
_entity.pdbx_description
1 polymer ?
#
loop_
_entity_poly.entity_id
_entity_poly.type
_entity_poly.pdbx_seq_one_letter_code
_entity_poly.pdbx_strand_id
1 'polypeptide(L)'
;QGHKVALLDIPANGEIIRYGEVIGYAVRAIPRGSWIDESMVVLPEAPPLHTLPLATKVPEPLPPLEGYTFEGYRNADGSVGTKNLLGITTSVHCVAGVVDYVVKIIERDLLPKYPNVDGVVGLNHLYGCGVAINAPAAVVPIRTIHNISLNPNFGGEVM
;
A
#
# COMPACT_ATOMS: atom_id res chain seq x y z
N GLN A 1 -21.80 9.49 13.52
CA GLN A 1 -20.51 9.79 12.88
C GLN A 1 -20.46 9.15 11.50
N GLY A 2 -19.75 9.78 10.53
CA GLY A 2 -19.57 9.25 9.17
C GLY A 2 -20.59 9.72 8.13
N HIS A 3 -21.69 10.33 8.54
CA HIS A 3 -22.68 10.87 7.63
C HIS A 3 -22.24 12.22 7.01
N LYS A 4 -23.00 12.69 6.04
CA LYS A 4 -22.68 13.87 5.24
C LYS A 4 -23.76 14.94 5.40
N VAL A 5 -23.43 16.18 5.01
CA VAL A 5 -24.36 17.30 4.95
C VAL A 5 -24.38 17.82 3.52
N ALA A 6 -25.59 18.06 3.00
CA ALA A 6 -25.76 18.65 1.68
C ALA A 6 -25.30 20.12 1.66
N LEU A 7 -24.36 20.46 0.80
CA LEU A 7 -23.89 21.83 0.63
C LEU A 7 -24.75 22.64 -0.34
N LEU A 8 -25.54 21.96 -1.17
CA LEU A 8 -26.47 22.51 -2.15
C LEU A 8 -27.80 21.76 -2.07
N ASP A 9 -28.86 22.31 -2.65
CA ASP A 9 -30.11 21.58 -2.88
C ASP A 9 -29.86 20.48 -3.91
N ILE A 10 -30.24 19.24 -3.59
CA ILE A 10 -30.11 18.09 -4.48
C ILE A 10 -31.51 17.62 -4.84
N PRO A 11 -31.90 17.64 -6.15
CA PRO A 11 -33.21 17.17 -6.56
C PRO A 11 -33.35 15.65 -6.38
N ALA A 12 -34.57 15.14 -6.37
CA ALA A 12 -34.80 13.70 -6.43
C ALA A 12 -34.13 13.10 -7.67
N ASN A 13 -33.49 11.96 -7.53
CA ASN A 13 -32.60 11.29 -8.51
C ASN A 13 -31.36 12.12 -8.92
N GLY A 14 -31.08 13.23 -8.23
CA GLY A 14 -29.89 14.04 -8.44
C GLY A 14 -28.63 13.36 -7.92
N GLU A 15 -27.52 13.67 -8.55
CA GLU A 15 -26.22 13.15 -8.17
C GLU A 15 -25.75 13.71 -6.82
N ILE A 16 -25.27 12.83 -5.96
CA ILE A 16 -24.59 13.19 -4.72
C ILE A 16 -23.09 13.09 -5.01
N ILE A 17 -22.43 14.24 -5.06
CA ILE A 17 -21.02 14.35 -5.44
C ILE A 17 -20.16 14.56 -4.19
N ARG A 18 -19.04 13.83 -4.10
CA ARG A 18 -18.01 14.01 -3.08
C ARG A 18 -16.62 14.00 -3.73
N TYR A 19 -15.84 15.02 -3.48
CA TYR A 19 -14.50 15.19 -4.06
C TYR A 19 -14.46 15.06 -5.60
N GLY A 20 -15.50 15.55 -6.27
CA GLY A 20 -15.61 15.49 -7.73
C GLY A 20 -16.19 14.20 -8.29
N GLU A 21 -16.47 13.19 -7.45
CA GLU A 21 -16.99 11.89 -7.86
C GLU A 21 -18.42 11.67 -7.39
N VAL A 22 -19.24 11.03 -8.23
CA VAL A 22 -20.61 10.64 -7.91
C VAL A 22 -20.56 9.45 -6.94
N ILE A 23 -21.05 9.66 -5.72
CA ILE A 23 -21.10 8.62 -4.69
C ILE A 23 -22.49 7.97 -4.55
N GLY A 24 -23.47 8.48 -5.27
CA GLY A 24 -24.83 7.96 -5.27
C GLY A 24 -25.83 8.94 -5.85
N TYR A 25 -27.09 8.53 -5.85
CA TYR A 25 -28.23 9.32 -6.34
C TYR A 25 -29.24 9.50 -5.22
N ALA A 26 -29.82 10.70 -5.10
CA ALA A 26 -30.78 11.04 -4.07
C ALA A 26 -32.13 10.31 -4.30
N VAL A 27 -32.61 9.57 -3.33
CA VAL A 27 -33.92 8.90 -3.36
C VAL A 27 -35.07 9.93 -3.42
N ARG A 28 -34.85 11.09 -2.82
CA ARG A 28 -35.81 12.22 -2.75
C ARG A 28 -35.02 13.53 -2.78
N ALA A 29 -35.72 14.64 -2.96
CA ALA A 29 -35.11 15.96 -2.83
C ALA A 29 -34.49 16.16 -1.44
N ILE A 30 -33.23 16.61 -1.42
CA ILE A 30 -32.46 16.86 -0.19
C ILE A 30 -32.10 18.35 -0.16
N PRO A 31 -32.72 19.14 0.74
CA PRO A 31 -32.39 20.54 0.87
C PRO A 31 -30.95 20.77 1.37
N ARG A 32 -30.37 21.88 0.98
CA ARG A 32 -29.10 22.37 1.51
C ARG A 32 -29.13 22.39 3.04
N GLY A 33 -28.05 21.94 3.68
CA GLY A 33 -27.91 21.85 5.12
C GLY A 33 -28.51 20.58 5.75
N SER A 34 -29.22 19.76 4.95
CA SER A 34 -29.76 18.49 5.42
C SER A 34 -28.66 17.47 5.66
N TRP A 35 -28.86 16.67 6.67
CA TRP A 35 -28.10 15.44 6.89
C TRP A 35 -28.45 14.43 5.79
N ILE A 36 -27.43 13.70 5.32
CA ILE A 36 -27.56 12.64 4.32
C ILE A 36 -27.12 11.33 4.96
N ASP A 37 -27.99 10.35 4.97
CA ASP A 37 -27.73 8.98 5.41
C ASP A 37 -28.01 7.96 4.26
N GLU A 38 -27.76 6.69 4.55
CA GLU A 38 -27.89 5.60 3.60
C GLU A 38 -29.32 5.44 3.06
N SER A 39 -30.36 5.80 3.84
CA SER A 39 -31.76 5.71 3.41
C SER A 39 -32.13 6.72 2.33
N MET A 40 -31.32 7.74 2.16
CA MET A 40 -31.53 8.81 1.20
C MET A 40 -30.73 8.62 -0.10
N VAL A 41 -29.96 7.55 -0.21
CA VAL A 41 -29.00 7.37 -1.29
C VAL A 41 -29.15 6.01 -1.96
N VAL A 42 -29.30 6.00 -3.27
CA VAL A 42 -29.08 4.81 -4.10
C VAL A 42 -27.64 4.83 -4.56
N LEU A 43 -26.89 3.78 -4.25
CA LEU A 43 -25.51 3.65 -4.70
C LEU A 43 -25.47 3.28 -6.19
N PRO A 44 -24.50 3.80 -6.96
CA PRO A 44 -24.29 3.34 -8.33
C PRO A 44 -23.92 1.85 -8.32
N GLU A 45 -24.41 1.11 -9.28
CA GLU A 45 -24.01 -0.27 -9.47
C GLU A 45 -22.54 -0.32 -9.91
N ALA A 46 -21.72 -1.06 -9.18
CA ALA A 46 -20.32 -1.22 -9.54
C ALA A 46 -20.19 -2.04 -10.83
N PRO A 47 -19.45 -1.57 -11.82
CA PRO A 47 -19.24 -2.34 -13.04
C PRO A 47 -18.50 -3.66 -12.70
N PRO A 48 -18.79 -4.76 -13.40
CA PRO A 48 -18.06 -6.01 -13.21
C PRO A 48 -16.55 -5.79 -13.41
N LEU A 49 -15.70 -6.41 -12.59
CA LEU A 49 -14.25 -6.21 -12.62
C LEU A 49 -13.62 -6.40 -14.00
N HIS A 50 -14.15 -7.33 -14.79
CA HIS A 50 -13.65 -7.59 -16.14
C HIS A 50 -14.00 -6.50 -17.17
N THR A 51 -14.91 -5.59 -16.84
CA THR A 51 -15.29 -4.46 -17.71
C THR A 51 -14.55 -3.18 -17.36
N LEU A 52 -13.76 -3.17 -16.26
CA LEU A 52 -12.97 -2.00 -15.90
C LEU A 52 -11.91 -1.71 -16.95
N PRO A 53 -11.71 -0.43 -17.32
CA PRO A 53 -10.66 -0.06 -18.25
C PRO A 53 -9.30 -0.35 -17.64
N LEU A 54 -8.62 -1.35 -18.16
CA LEU A 54 -7.23 -1.64 -17.79
C LEU A 54 -6.29 -0.93 -18.77
N ALA A 55 -5.24 -0.33 -18.25
CA ALA A 55 -4.17 0.20 -19.08
C ALA A 55 -3.38 -0.95 -19.70
N THR A 56 -3.75 -1.32 -20.93
CA THR A 56 -3.07 -2.40 -21.67
C THR A 56 -2.00 -1.90 -22.63
N LYS A 57 -1.97 -0.58 -22.88
CA LYS A 57 -0.94 0.02 -23.73
C LYS A 57 0.36 0.15 -22.96
N VAL A 58 1.35 -0.60 -23.38
CA VAL A 58 2.73 -0.44 -22.91
C VAL A 58 3.28 0.84 -23.57
N PRO A 59 3.76 1.83 -22.81
CA PRO A 59 4.39 3.01 -23.40
C PRO A 59 5.66 2.63 -24.14
N GLU A 60 5.99 3.39 -25.19
CA GLU A 60 7.26 3.24 -25.87
C GLU A 60 8.42 3.41 -24.87
N PRO A 61 9.44 2.55 -24.94
CA PRO A 61 10.60 2.71 -24.08
C PRO A 61 11.25 4.07 -24.34
N LEU A 62 11.46 4.83 -23.29
CA LEU A 62 12.26 6.05 -23.39
C LEU A 62 13.73 5.67 -23.62
N PRO A 63 14.47 6.47 -24.39
CA PRO A 63 15.90 6.23 -24.54
C PRO A 63 16.58 6.31 -23.16
N PRO A 64 17.62 5.49 -22.92
CA PRO A 64 18.37 5.54 -21.68
C PRO A 64 18.88 6.95 -21.39
N LEU A 65 18.79 7.37 -20.15
CA LEU A 65 19.36 8.63 -19.71
C LEU A 65 20.88 8.43 -19.52
N GLU A 66 21.68 8.96 -20.44
CA GLU A 66 23.13 8.80 -20.40
C GLU A 66 23.82 9.99 -19.72
N GLY A 67 25.00 9.74 -19.13
CA GLY A 67 25.81 10.78 -18.50
C GLY A 67 25.37 11.18 -17.09
N TYR A 68 24.33 10.58 -16.56
CA TYR A 68 23.89 10.79 -15.17
C TYR A 68 24.39 9.65 -14.30
N THR A 69 24.92 9.98 -13.13
CA THR A 69 25.45 9.02 -12.15
C THR A 69 24.89 9.34 -10.76
N PHE A 70 24.89 8.37 -9.88
CA PHE A 70 24.56 8.53 -8.47
C PHE A 70 25.50 7.66 -7.62
N GLU A 71 25.68 8.05 -6.37
CA GLU A 71 26.35 7.22 -5.36
C GLU A 71 25.37 6.18 -4.83
N GLY A 72 25.78 4.91 -4.85
CA GLY A 72 24.91 3.81 -4.43
C GLY A 72 25.66 2.61 -3.85
N TYR A 73 24.93 1.72 -3.24
CA TYR A 73 25.41 0.47 -2.66
C TYR A 73 25.26 -0.65 -3.67
N ARG A 74 26.36 -1.29 -4.02
CA ARG A 74 26.35 -2.41 -4.95
C ARG A 74 26.18 -3.73 -4.21
N ASN A 75 25.14 -4.47 -4.56
CA ASN A 75 24.85 -5.79 -4.01
C ASN A 75 25.64 -6.90 -4.75
N ALA A 76 25.71 -8.09 -4.14
CA ALA A 76 26.43 -9.23 -4.68
C ALA A 76 25.89 -9.72 -6.04
N ASP A 77 24.59 -9.55 -6.30
CA ASP A 77 23.92 -9.87 -7.56
C ASP A 77 24.16 -8.82 -8.67
N GLY A 78 24.86 -7.73 -8.35
CA GLY A 78 25.14 -6.62 -9.25
C GLY A 78 24.08 -5.52 -9.28
N SER A 79 22.98 -5.68 -8.57
CA SER A 79 22.00 -4.60 -8.37
C SER A 79 22.60 -3.47 -7.54
N VAL A 80 22.02 -2.26 -7.67
CA VAL A 80 22.51 -1.08 -6.95
C VAL A 80 21.35 -0.40 -6.25
N GLY A 81 21.48 -0.26 -4.92
CA GLY A 81 20.55 0.49 -4.10
C GLY A 81 21.01 1.92 -3.82
N THR A 82 20.08 2.81 -3.61
CA THR A 82 20.34 4.18 -3.13
C THR A 82 20.36 4.25 -1.60
N LYS A 83 20.04 3.14 -0.94
CA LYS A 83 20.06 2.94 0.51
C LYS A 83 20.66 1.58 0.84
N ASN A 84 21.17 1.45 2.06
CA ASN A 84 21.63 0.19 2.64
C ASN A 84 20.81 -0.09 3.91
N LEU A 85 19.70 -0.80 3.73
CA LEU A 85 18.73 -1.07 4.79
C LEU A 85 18.89 -2.51 5.31
N LEU A 86 18.68 -2.69 6.61
CA LEU A 86 18.45 -4.00 7.21
C LEU A 86 16.96 -4.30 7.22
N GLY A 87 16.52 -5.35 6.53
CA GLY A 87 15.15 -5.87 6.59
C GLY A 87 14.99 -6.88 7.71
N ILE A 88 13.90 -6.81 8.46
CA ILE A 88 13.50 -7.84 9.43
C ILE A 88 12.09 -8.29 9.07
N THR A 89 11.96 -9.54 8.63
CA THR A 89 10.66 -10.11 8.25
C THR A 89 10.07 -10.97 9.34
N THR A 90 8.76 -11.21 9.27
CA THR A 90 8.08 -12.16 10.15
C THR A 90 7.66 -13.39 9.37
N SER A 91 7.79 -14.56 9.97
CA SER A 91 7.24 -15.81 9.45
C SER A 91 5.74 -15.94 9.73
N VAL A 92 5.25 -15.29 10.80
CA VAL A 92 3.83 -15.27 11.21
C VAL A 92 3.45 -13.92 11.82
N HIS A 93 2.21 -13.48 11.63
CA HIS A 93 1.76 -12.19 12.14
C HIS A 93 1.78 -12.07 13.68
N CYS A 94 1.72 -13.21 14.39
CA CYS A 94 1.72 -13.22 15.87
C CYS A 94 2.97 -12.59 16.48
N VAL A 95 4.08 -12.55 15.75
CA VAL A 95 5.34 -11.94 16.20
C VAL A 95 5.58 -10.52 15.69
N ALA A 96 4.62 -9.91 15.03
CA ALA A 96 4.74 -8.54 14.50
C ALA A 96 5.15 -7.53 15.58
N GLY A 97 4.52 -7.60 16.76
CA GLY A 97 4.88 -6.74 17.89
C GLY A 97 6.30 -6.96 18.41
N VAL A 98 6.84 -8.17 18.27
CA VAL A 98 8.25 -8.47 18.61
C VAL A 98 9.18 -7.80 17.60
N VAL A 99 8.88 -7.90 16.30
CA VAL A 99 9.66 -7.21 15.26
C VAL A 99 9.65 -5.71 15.47
N ASP A 100 8.50 -5.09 15.72
CA ASP A 100 8.41 -3.66 16.00
C ASP A 100 9.25 -3.23 17.21
N TYR A 101 9.29 -4.06 18.24
CA TYR A 101 10.13 -3.82 19.41
C TYR A 101 11.63 -3.96 19.09
N VAL A 102 12.00 -5.01 18.35
CA VAL A 102 13.39 -5.26 17.92
C VAL A 102 13.90 -4.13 17.02
N VAL A 103 13.10 -3.68 16.05
CA VAL A 103 13.44 -2.54 15.18
C VAL A 103 13.77 -1.31 16.03
N LYS A 104 12.94 -0.96 16.99
CA LYS A 104 13.19 0.19 17.89
C LYS A 104 14.47 0.07 18.70
N ILE A 105 14.82 -1.14 19.17
CA ILE A 105 16.08 -1.38 19.88
C ILE A 105 17.27 -1.23 18.94
N ILE A 106 17.18 -1.80 17.74
CA ILE A 106 18.25 -1.70 16.73
C ILE A 106 18.47 -0.23 16.35
N GLU A 107 17.42 0.52 16.07
CA GLU A 107 17.50 1.95 15.74
C GLU A 107 18.19 2.75 16.84
N ARG A 108 17.83 2.51 18.09
CA ARG A 108 18.34 3.24 19.24
C ARG A 108 19.77 2.84 19.61
N ASP A 109 20.07 1.56 19.70
CA ASP A 109 21.25 1.05 20.39
C ASP A 109 22.35 0.52 19.44
N LEU A 110 21.97 0.09 18.24
CA LEU A 110 22.89 -0.54 17.30
C LEU A 110 23.16 0.32 16.08
N LEU A 111 22.14 0.86 15.44
CA LEU A 111 22.27 1.63 14.20
C LEU A 111 23.33 2.74 14.27
N PRO A 112 23.47 3.50 15.38
CA PRO A 112 24.52 4.52 15.52
C PRO A 112 25.94 3.97 15.45
N LYS A 113 26.14 2.65 15.64
CA LYS A 113 27.45 2.00 15.57
C LYS A 113 27.84 1.56 14.15
N TYR A 114 26.90 1.61 13.21
CA TYR A 114 27.06 1.14 11.84
C TYR A 114 26.74 2.26 10.83
N PRO A 115 27.67 3.20 10.61
CA PRO A 115 27.41 4.38 9.78
C PRO A 115 27.12 4.05 8.30
N ASN A 116 27.42 2.83 7.86
CA ASN A 116 27.13 2.36 6.50
C ASN A 116 25.75 1.74 6.35
N VAL A 117 24.95 1.68 7.43
CA VAL A 117 23.56 1.17 7.41
C VAL A 117 22.63 2.37 7.56
N ASP A 118 21.80 2.61 6.56
CA ASP A 118 20.92 3.77 6.51
C ASP A 118 19.67 3.63 7.39
N GLY A 119 19.32 2.41 7.76
CA GLY A 119 18.14 2.16 8.59
C GLY A 119 17.80 0.69 8.75
N VAL A 120 16.78 0.43 9.57
CA VAL A 120 16.19 -0.89 9.75
C VAL A 120 14.69 -0.83 9.49
N VAL A 121 14.16 -1.82 8.80
CA VAL A 121 12.75 -1.86 8.38
C VAL A 121 12.12 -3.18 8.81
N GLY A 122 11.04 -3.11 9.58
CA GLY A 122 10.21 -4.26 9.91
C GLY A 122 9.21 -4.55 8.78
N LEU A 123 9.28 -5.75 8.20
CA LEU A 123 8.37 -6.21 7.15
C LEU A 123 7.33 -7.14 7.76
N ASN A 124 6.29 -6.55 8.34
CA ASN A 124 5.20 -7.28 8.96
C ASN A 124 4.11 -7.66 7.96
N HIS A 125 3.44 -8.78 8.20
CA HIS A 125 2.28 -9.21 7.43
C HIS A 125 1.19 -9.79 8.33
N LEU A 126 -0.04 -9.89 7.82
CA LEU A 126 -1.20 -10.34 8.58
C LEU A 126 -1.55 -11.83 8.39
N TYR A 127 -0.63 -12.62 7.83
CA TYR A 127 -0.83 -14.04 7.50
C TYR A 127 0.10 -14.94 8.32
N GLY A 128 -0.07 -16.23 8.18
CA GLY A 128 0.85 -17.24 8.69
C GLY A 128 0.22 -18.15 9.74
N CYS A 129 -0.32 -17.63 10.83
CA CYS A 129 -0.95 -18.46 11.87
C CYS A 129 -2.24 -19.09 11.35
N GLY A 130 -2.29 -20.44 11.34
CA GLY A 130 -3.46 -21.19 10.91
C GLY A 130 -3.70 -21.23 9.40
N VAL A 131 -2.80 -20.68 8.60
CA VAL A 131 -2.89 -20.71 7.13
C VAL A 131 -1.91 -21.76 6.60
N ALA A 132 -2.42 -22.73 5.82
CA ALA A 132 -1.55 -23.69 5.14
C ALA A 132 -0.67 -22.96 4.11
N ILE A 133 0.61 -23.31 4.08
CA ILE A 133 1.59 -22.64 3.21
C ILE A 133 1.26 -22.75 1.72
N ASN A 134 0.56 -23.81 1.33
CA ASN A 134 0.10 -24.05 -0.03
C ASN A 134 -1.34 -23.57 -0.28
N ALA A 135 -1.96 -22.89 0.67
CA ALA A 135 -3.30 -22.34 0.46
C ALA A 135 -3.26 -21.24 -0.61
N PRO A 136 -4.27 -21.16 -1.50
CA PRO A 136 -4.33 -20.09 -2.52
C PRO A 136 -4.20 -18.69 -1.91
N ALA A 137 -4.75 -18.46 -0.72
CA ALA A 137 -4.66 -17.18 0.00
C ALA A 137 -3.24 -16.82 0.46
N ALA A 138 -2.33 -17.80 0.61
CA ALA A 138 -0.95 -17.55 1.03
C ALA A 138 -0.03 -17.14 -0.13
N VAL A 139 -0.40 -17.43 -1.38
CA VAL A 139 0.46 -17.19 -2.55
C VAL A 139 0.82 -15.72 -2.74
N VAL A 140 -0.16 -14.82 -2.65
CA VAL A 140 0.09 -13.39 -2.85
C VAL A 140 0.94 -12.80 -1.71
N PRO A 141 0.62 -13.01 -0.42
CA PRO A 141 1.46 -12.56 0.68
C PRO A 141 2.91 -13.06 0.60
N ILE A 142 3.13 -14.33 0.34
CA ILE A 142 4.48 -14.91 0.21
C ILE A 142 5.25 -14.25 -0.92
N ARG A 143 4.63 -14.13 -2.10
CA ARG A 143 5.25 -13.47 -3.25
C ARG A 143 5.53 -12.00 -2.98
N THR A 144 4.66 -11.31 -2.26
CA THR A 144 4.84 -9.90 -1.90
C THR A 144 6.07 -9.72 -1.02
N ILE A 145 6.19 -10.48 0.06
CA ILE A 145 7.37 -10.42 0.95
C ILE A 145 8.64 -10.80 0.18
N HIS A 146 8.60 -11.87 -0.59
CA HIS A 146 9.74 -12.28 -1.42
C HIS A 146 10.17 -11.15 -2.39
N ASN A 147 9.24 -10.52 -3.09
CA ASN A 147 9.58 -9.43 -4.01
C ASN A 147 10.07 -8.16 -3.28
N ILE A 148 9.60 -7.90 -2.07
CA ILE A 148 10.11 -6.79 -1.25
C ILE A 148 11.56 -7.09 -0.85
N SER A 149 11.87 -8.32 -0.42
CA SER A 149 13.23 -8.70 -0.01
C SER A 149 14.25 -8.67 -1.15
N LEU A 150 13.79 -8.71 -2.40
CA LEU A 150 14.67 -8.51 -3.58
C LEU A 150 14.93 -7.04 -3.92
N ASN A 151 14.41 -6.08 -3.14
CA ASN A 151 14.66 -4.67 -3.41
C ASN A 151 16.14 -4.35 -3.17
N PRO A 152 16.83 -3.70 -4.14
CA PRO A 152 18.27 -3.43 -4.05
C PRO A 152 18.68 -2.51 -2.90
N ASN A 153 17.74 -1.87 -2.22
CA ASN A 153 18.02 -1.08 -1.02
C ASN A 153 18.20 -1.93 0.25
N PHE A 154 17.90 -3.23 0.22
CA PHE A 154 18.22 -4.12 1.34
C PHE A 154 19.61 -4.70 1.17
N GLY A 155 20.55 -4.26 2.03
CA GLY A 155 21.89 -4.85 2.12
C GLY A 155 21.93 -6.15 2.94
N GLY A 156 20.87 -6.45 3.67
CA GLY A 156 20.69 -7.67 4.45
C GLY A 156 19.26 -7.84 4.93
N GLU A 157 18.86 -9.10 5.12
CA GLU A 157 17.54 -9.45 5.65
C GLU A 157 17.66 -10.56 6.70
N VAL A 158 16.84 -10.47 7.75
CA VAL A 158 16.73 -11.46 8.84
C VAL A 158 15.26 -11.83 9.02
N MET A 159 14.99 -13.13 9.20
CA MET A 159 13.67 -13.67 9.52
C MET A 159 13.63 -14.21 10.95
#